data_c3b0ca74d9c8510055f23d108e10b530
#
_entry.id   c3b0ca74d9c8510055f23d108e10b530
#
_cell.length_a   1.000
_cell.length_b   1.000
_cell.length_c   1.000
_cell.angle_alpha   90.00
_cell.angle_beta   90.00
_cell.angle_gamma   90.00
#
_symmetry.space_group_name_H-M   'P 1'
#
loop_
_entity.id
_entity.type
_entity.pdbx_description
1 polymer ?
#
loop_
_entity_poly.entity_id
_entity_poly.type
_entity_poly.pdbx_seq_one_letter_code
_entity_poly.pdbx_strand_id
1 'polypeptide(L)'
;MAKLKTSFFCQNCGQNYAKWVGQCSACKQWNTVVEEVLEAPEKKAWKAGSSGVKKANKPLKIGEISTETEVRLDTLNQEFNRVLGGGLVPGSLVLLGGEPGIGKSTLLLQIALSLPYKTLYVSGEESQKQIKMRADRILPTSENCFILTETKTQHIFTQIAEIQPDILVIDSIQTLQTDHIESAAGSVSQIKECTAELISFAKETNTPVILIGHITKDGSLAGPKILEHMVDTVLQFEGDRNYVYRILRANKNRFGATAELGIYEMHGAGLREVNNPSEILISKQDEGLSGTAIAASLDGMRPLMVEIQALVSTAVYGTPQRSTTGYNAKRLNMLLAVLEKRAGFHLGAKDVFLNITGGISIE
;
A
#
# COMPACT_ATOMS: atom_id res chain seq x y z
N MET A 1 -27.98 -8.92 33.79
CA MET A 1 -28.00 -8.14 32.54
C MET A 1 -26.80 -7.20 32.56
N ALA A 2 -25.75 -7.47 31.77
CA ALA A 2 -24.60 -6.57 31.63
C ALA A 2 -25.07 -5.28 30.98
N LYS A 3 -24.72 -4.13 31.55
CA LYS A 3 -24.99 -2.82 30.96
C LYS A 3 -24.14 -2.68 29.70
N LEU A 4 -24.77 -2.71 28.53
CA LEU A 4 -24.14 -2.36 27.25
C LEU A 4 -23.58 -0.94 27.40
N LYS A 5 -22.26 -0.79 27.19
CA LYS A 5 -21.63 0.53 27.14
C LYS A 5 -21.60 0.97 25.69
N THR A 6 -22.32 2.03 25.37
CA THR A 6 -22.21 2.70 24.06
C THR A 6 -21.08 3.71 24.08
N SER A 7 -20.39 3.84 22.97
CA SER A 7 -19.37 4.87 22.75
C SER A 7 -19.49 5.41 21.33
N PHE A 8 -19.02 6.61 21.11
CA PHE A 8 -19.14 7.31 19.82
C PHE A 8 -17.77 7.41 19.15
N PHE A 9 -17.65 6.90 17.91
CA PHE A 9 -16.37 6.89 17.18
C PHE A 9 -16.47 7.71 15.90
N CYS A 10 -15.44 8.49 15.64
CA CYS A 10 -15.29 9.16 14.35
C CYS A 10 -14.89 8.15 13.27
N GLN A 11 -15.72 7.97 12.23
CA GLN A 11 -15.48 7.04 11.13
C GLN A 11 -14.25 7.42 10.28
N ASN A 12 -13.80 8.69 10.35
CA ASN A 12 -12.65 9.14 9.58
C ASN A 12 -11.30 8.95 10.32
N CYS A 13 -11.23 9.22 11.63
CA CYS A 13 -9.97 9.19 12.37
C CYS A 13 -9.97 8.25 13.58
N GLY A 14 -11.09 7.58 13.90
CA GLY A 14 -11.20 6.66 15.03
C GLY A 14 -11.22 7.32 16.42
N GLN A 15 -11.29 8.66 16.52
CA GLN A 15 -11.37 9.36 17.80
C GLN A 15 -12.63 8.95 18.56
N ASN A 16 -12.45 8.56 19.83
CA ASN A 16 -13.55 8.13 20.70
C ASN A 16 -14.13 9.32 21.48
N TYR A 17 -15.46 9.33 21.64
CA TYR A 17 -16.21 10.32 22.40
C TYR A 17 -17.21 9.61 23.33
N ALA A 18 -17.39 10.17 24.54
CA ALA A 18 -18.39 9.68 25.51
C ALA A 18 -19.82 10.05 25.11
N LYS A 19 -20.01 11.03 24.21
CA LYS A 19 -21.29 11.52 23.68
C LYS A 19 -21.13 11.86 22.21
N TRP A 20 -22.22 11.83 21.46
CA TRP A 20 -22.23 12.27 20.08
C TRP A 20 -21.83 13.76 19.94
N VAL A 21 -20.97 14.03 18.95
CA VAL A 21 -20.54 15.37 18.57
C VAL A 21 -20.68 15.53 17.06
N GLY A 22 -21.20 16.67 16.61
CA GLY A 22 -21.44 16.92 15.18
C GLY A 22 -20.16 17.11 14.37
N GLN A 23 -19.08 17.61 15.01
CA GLN A 23 -17.77 17.78 14.39
C GLN A 23 -16.71 17.06 15.22
N CYS A 24 -15.88 16.24 14.58
CA CYS A 24 -14.75 15.60 15.23
C CYS A 24 -13.69 16.63 15.61
N SER A 25 -13.29 16.68 16.89
CA SER A 25 -12.27 17.64 17.36
C SER A 25 -10.86 17.30 16.85
N ALA A 26 -10.58 16.02 16.50
CA ALA A 26 -9.29 15.57 16.03
C ALA A 26 -9.10 15.85 14.53
N CYS A 27 -10.01 15.38 13.66
CA CYS A 27 -9.87 15.52 12.20
C CYS A 27 -10.69 16.66 11.60
N LYS A 28 -11.49 17.39 12.41
CA LYS A 28 -12.34 18.54 12.00
C LYS A 28 -13.45 18.20 11.00
N GLN A 29 -13.69 16.94 10.69
CA GLN A 29 -14.76 16.52 9.79
C GLN A 29 -16.12 16.56 10.50
N TRP A 30 -17.16 16.92 9.73
CA TRP A 30 -18.55 16.99 10.21
C TRP A 30 -19.28 15.68 9.94
N ASN A 31 -20.23 15.33 10.82
CA ASN A 31 -21.14 14.18 10.67
C ASN A 31 -20.43 12.83 10.49
N THR A 32 -19.22 12.70 11.04
CA THR A 32 -18.43 11.46 10.97
C THR A 32 -18.47 10.63 12.25
N VAL A 33 -19.16 11.12 13.29
CA VAL A 33 -19.21 10.45 14.60
C VAL A 33 -20.49 9.62 14.68
N VAL A 34 -20.32 8.31 14.85
CA VAL A 34 -21.41 7.32 14.96
C VAL A 34 -21.38 6.61 16.30
N GLU A 35 -22.54 6.15 16.77
CA GLU A 35 -22.67 5.36 17.98
C GLU A 35 -22.30 3.91 17.70
N GLU A 36 -21.46 3.32 18.56
CA GLU A 36 -21.11 1.91 18.53
C GLU A 36 -21.28 1.29 19.92
N VAL A 37 -21.80 0.09 19.94
CA VAL A 37 -22.02 -0.67 21.19
C VAL A 37 -20.72 -1.41 21.52
N LEU A 38 -20.21 -1.19 22.72
CA LEU A 38 -19.03 -1.89 23.23
C LEU A 38 -19.47 -2.96 24.23
N GLU A 39 -19.29 -4.22 23.92
CA GLU A 39 -19.35 -5.27 24.92
C GLU A 39 -18.11 -5.25 25.85
N ALA A 40 -18.31 -5.70 27.08
CA ALA A 40 -17.21 -5.86 28.01
C ALA A 40 -16.21 -6.92 27.47
N PRO A 41 -14.90 -6.69 27.52
CA PRO A 41 -13.92 -7.58 26.94
C PRO A 41 -13.95 -8.95 27.61
N GLU A 42 -14.60 -9.92 26.99
CA GLU A 42 -14.36 -11.32 27.27
C GLU A 42 -13.12 -11.77 26.46
N LYS A 43 -12.12 -12.17 27.22
CA LYS A 43 -10.89 -12.90 26.85
C LYS A 43 -10.45 -12.80 25.37
N LYS A 44 -9.35 -12.10 25.12
CA LYS A 44 -8.64 -11.96 23.83
C LYS A 44 -8.75 -13.21 22.96
N ALA A 45 -9.17 -13.05 21.69
CA ALA A 45 -9.33 -14.14 20.72
C ALA A 45 -8.03 -14.91 20.49
N TRP A 46 -6.90 -14.22 20.42
CA TRP A 46 -5.60 -14.85 20.37
C TRP A 46 -5.16 -15.25 21.79
N LYS A 47 -5.19 -16.54 22.08
CA LYS A 47 -4.46 -17.17 23.17
C LYS A 47 -3.36 -17.99 22.52
N ALA A 48 -2.10 -17.59 22.71
CA ALA A 48 -0.99 -18.51 22.49
C ALA A 48 -1.33 -19.83 23.17
N GLY A 49 -1.22 -20.93 22.42
CA GLY A 49 -1.63 -22.28 22.86
C GLY A 49 -1.33 -22.52 24.32
N SER A 50 -2.25 -23.09 25.03
CA SER A 50 -2.38 -23.20 26.48
C SER A 50 -1.30 -24.05 27.16
N SER A 51 -0.06 -23.86 26.87
CA SER A 51 1.05 -24.53 27.55
C SER A 51 2.18 -23.56 27.89
N GLY A 52 2.02 -22.86 29.00
CA GLY A 52 3.09 -22.09 29.60
C GLY A 52 2.59 -20.75 30.13
N VAL A 53 2.73 -20.54 31.42
CA VAL A 53 2.62 -19.22 32.06
C VAL A 53 3.58 -18.30 31.29
N LYS A 54 3.04 -17.30 30.55
CA LYS A 54 3.87 -16.27 29.90
C LYS A 54 4.78 -15.68 30.97
N LYS A 55 6.07 -16.01 30.95
CA LYS A 55 7.05 -15.28 31.73
C LYS A 55 6.98 -13.84 31.31
N ALA A 56 6.62 -12.95 32.22
CA ALA A 56 6.71 -11.51 31.96
C ALA A 56 8.12 -11.22 31.43
N ASN A 57 8.21 -10.58 30.28
CA ASN A 57 9.50 -10.21 29.72
C ASN A 57 10.25 -9.34 30.72
N LYS A 58 11.41 -9.77 31.15
CA LYS A 58 12.27 -8.96 32.02
C LYS A 58 12.96 -7.90 31.18
N PRO A 59 13.10 -6.66 31.68
CA PRO A 59 13.86 -5.65 30.96
C PRO A 59 15.32 -6.12 30.83
N LEU A 60 15.86 -6.03 29.60
CA LEU A 60 17.24 -6.33 29.27
C LEU A 60 17.97 -5.03 28.97
N LYS A 61 19.27 -4.95 29.31
CA LYS A 61 20.11 -3.84 28.85
C LYS A 61 20.29 -3.97 27.34
N ILE A 62 20.31 -2.82 26.61
CA ILE A 62 20.44 -2.82 25.15
C ILE A 62 21.67 -3.58 24.65
N GLY A 63 22.79 -3.56 25.40
CA GLY A 63 24.00 -4.32 25.08
C GLY A 63 23.92 -5.83 25.32
N GLU A 64 22.86 -6.30 25.99
CA GLU A 64 22.60 -7.73 26.24
C GLU A 64 21.66 -8.32 25.15
N ILE A 65 21.11 -7.47 24.29
CA ILE A 65 20.28 -7.88 23.17
C ILE A 65 21.23 -8.21 22.02
N SER A 66 21.35 -9.50 21.69
CA SER A 66 22.11 -9.91 20.51
C SER A 66 21.39 -9.42 19.26
N THR A 67 22.01 -8.54 18.50
CA THR A 67 21.64 -8.23 17.13
C THR A 67 22.26 -9.28 16.23
N GLU A 68 21.77 -10.51 16.27
CA GLU A 68 21.94 -11.39 15.12
C GLU A 68 21.32 -10.66 13.92
N THR A 69 22.03 -10.66 12.79
CA THR A 69 21.58 -10.02 11.54
C THR A 69 20.12 -10.40 11.32
N GLU A 70 19.24 -9.42 11.36
CA GLU A 70 17.79 -9.61 11.19
C GLU A 70 17.56 -10.28 9.83
N VAL A 71 17.35 -11.60 9.88
CA VAL A 71 17.16 -12.42 8.67
C VAL A 71 15.79 -12.05 8.11
N ARG A 72 15.77 -11.24 7.07
CA ARG A 72 14.54 -10.90 6.36
C ARG A 72 14.11 -12.04 5.46
N LEU A 73 12.82 -12.28 5.37
CA LEU A 73 12.28 -13.25 4.43
C LEU A 73 12.24 -12.61 3.03
N ASP A 74 12.97 -13.24 2.11
CA ASP A 74 12.98 -12.85 0.71
C ASP A 74 11.64 -13.20 0.06
N THR A 75 10.97 -12.22 -0.53
CA THR A 75 9.69 -12.41 -1.20
C THR A 75 9.82 -12.96 -2.62
N LEU A 76 11.03 -13.20 -3.11
CA LEU A 76 11.36 -13.54 -4.49
C LEU A 76 10.81 -12.54 -5.52
N ASN A 77 10.44 -11.35 -5.06
CA ASN A 77 10.01 -10.23 -5.86
C ASN A 77 10.91 -9.03 -5.57
N GLN A 78 11.77 -8.69 -6.52
CA GLN A 78 12.82 -7.70 -6.32
C GLN A 78 12.27 -6.30 -6.07
N GLU A 79 11.21 -5.92 -6.79
CA GLU A 79 10.59 -4.61 -6.64
C GLU A 79 9.84 -4.49 -5.29
N PHE A 80 9.23 -5.58 -4.81
CA PHE A 80 8.60 -5.61 -3.49
C PHE A 80 9.64 -5.57 -2.37
N ASN A 81 10.70 -6.37 -2.48
CA ASN A 81 11.82 -6.38 -1.53
C ASN A 81 12.51 -5.02 -1.46
N ARG A 82 12.70 -4.34 -2.60
CA ARG A 82 13.29 -3.01 -2.67
C ARG A 82 12.52 -2.03 -1.78
N VAL A 83 11.20 -1.95 -1.94
CA VAL A 83 10.36 -1.03 -1.19
C VAL A 83 10.27 -1.40 0.29
N LEU A 84 10.38 -2.68 0.63
CA LEU A 84 10.47 -3.15 2.02
C LEU A 84 11.84 -2.87 2.65
N GLY A 85 12.86 -2.57 1.86
CA GLY A 85 14.24 -2.40 2.33
C GLY A 85 15.00 -3.72 2.47
N GLY A 86 14.68 -4.73 1.64
CA GLY A 86 15.38 -6.00 1.53
C GLY A 86 14.58 -7.24 1.93
N GLY A 87 13.26 -7.14 2.11
CA GLY A 87 12.39 -8.27 2.41
C GLY A 87 11.51 -8.07 3.65
N LEU A 88 10.69 -9.07 3.97
CA LEU A 88 9.79 -9.05 5.12
C LEU A 88 10.54 -9.27 6.42
N VAL A 89 10.33 -8.39 7.38
CA VAL A 89 10.89 -8.53 8.73
C VAL A 89 10.00 -9.46 9.56
N PRO A 90 10.56 -10.49 10.23
CA PRO A 90 9.80 -11.37 11.10
C PRO A 90 9.01 -10.60 12.16
N GLY A 91 7.76 -10.98 12.38
CA GLY A 91 6.88 -10.32 13.33
C GLY A 91 6.44 -8.90 12.95
N SER A 92 6.69 -8.46 11.71
CA SER A 92 6.23 -7.16 11.20
C SER A 92 4.80 -7.22 10.67
N LEU A 93 4.14 -6.07 10.69
CA LEU A 93 2.85 -5.86 10.05
C LEU A 93 2.99 -4.86 8.90
N VAL A 94 2.72 -5.31 7.67
CA VAL A 94 2.78 -4.53 6.45
C VAL A 94 1.37 -4.26 5.94
N LEU A 95 1.03 -3.01 5.67
CA LEU A 95 -0.24 -2.62 5.07
C LEU A 95 0.00 -2.23 3.61
N LEU A 96 -0.66 -2.90 2.68
CA LEU A 96 -0.70 -2.55 1.26
C LEU A 96 -2.00 -1.85 0.93
N GLY A 97 -1.94 -0.53 0.74
CA GLY A 97 -3.05 0.31 0.34
C GLY A 97 -3.08 0.57 -1.18
N GLY A 98 -4.21 0.99 -1.70
CA GLY A 98 -4.37 1.37 -3.10
C GLY A 98 -5.83 1.35 -3.55
N GLU A 99 -6.14 1.97 -4.69
CA GLU A 99 -7.49 1.98 -5.25
C GLU A 99 -8.03 0.57 -5.52
N PRO A 100 -9.36 0.36 -5.44
CA PRO A 100 -9.98 -0.89 -5.89
C PRO A 100 -9.64 -1.17 -7.35
N GLY A 101 -9.25 -2.42 -7.65
CA GLY A 101 -8.90 -2.86 -9.01
C GLY A 101 -7.49 -2.49 -9.48
N ILE A 102 -6.64 -1.84 -8.66
CA ILE A 102 -5.27 -1.48 -9.02
C ILE A 102 -4.32 -2.69 -9.17
N GLY A 103 -4.66 -3.83 -8.57
CA GLY A 103 -3.87 -5.06 -8.63
C GLY A 103 -3.27 -5.56 -7.32
N LYS A 104 -3.65 -4.99 -6.15
CA LYS A 104 -3.12 -5.39 -4.83
C LYS A 104 -3.23 -6.89 -4.57
N SER A 105 -4.45 -7.43 -4.68
CA SER A 105 -4.73 -8.86 -4.46
C SER A 105 -4.01 -9.75 -5.47
N THR A 106 -3.82 -9.26 -6.71
CA THR A 106 -3.05 -9.97 -7.73
C THR A 106 -1.57 -10.04 -7.37
N LEU A 107 -0.98 -8.91 -6.95
CA LEU A 107 0.42 -8.84 -6.53
C LEU A 107 0.69 -9.76 -5.35
N LEU A 108 -0.11 -9.68 -4.29
CA LEU A 108 0.12 -10.50 -3.10
C LEU A 108 -0.17 -11.98 -3.32
N LEU A 109 -1.17 -12.32 -4.14
CA LEU A 109 -1.39 -13.72 -4.52
C LEU A 109 -0.22 -14.25 -5.35
N GLN A 110 0.31 -13.49 -6.30
CA GLN A 110 1.48 -13.85 -7.10
C GLN A 110 2.71 -14.09 -6.22
N ILE A 111 2.98 -13.20 -5.27
CA ILE A 111 4.05 -13.37 -4.28
C ILE A 111 3.80 -14.64 -3.46
N ALA A 112 2.61 -14.80 -2.87
CA ALA A 112 2.26 -15.94 -2.03
C ALA A 112 2.43 -17.30 -2.75
N LEU A 113 2.09 -17.35 -4.04
CA LEU A 113 2.24 -18.57 -4.85
C LEU A 113 3.71 -18.90 -5.17
N SER A 114 4.58 -17.89 -5.26
CA SER A 114 5.99 -18.04 -5.63
C SER A 114 6.89 -18.34 -4.43
N LEU A 115 6.41 -18.11 -3.21
CA LEU A 115 7.23 -18.25 -2.00
C LEU A 115 7.55 -19.71 -1.66
N PRO A 116 8.78 -20.00 -1.21
CA PRO A 116 9.15 -21.30 -0.66
C PRO A 116 8.62 -21.49 0.78
N TYR A 117 8.08 -20.43 1.38
CA TYR A 117 7.56 -20.40 2.75
C TYR A 117 6.10 -20.81 2.80
N LYS A 118 5.70 -21.45 3.89
CA LYS A 118 4.30 -21.79 4.12
C LYS A 118 3.49 -20.51 4.32
N THR A 119 2.70 -20.16 3.32
CA THR A 119 1.92 -18.92 3.31
C THR A 119 0.42 -19.23 3.45
N LEU A 120 -0.23 -18.62 4.44
CA LEU A 120 -1.69 -18.64 4.56
C LEU A 120 -2.26 -17.36 3.97
N TYR A 121 -3.00 -17.50 2.87
CA TYR A 121 -3.72 -16.41 2.22
C TYR A 121 -5.20 -16.47 2.63
N VAL A 122 -5.63 -15.50 3.43
CA VAL A 122 -7.00 -15.37 3.92
C VAL A 122 -7.74 -14.35 3.08
N SER A 123 -8.87 -14.73 2.50
CA SER A 123 -9.73 -13.83 1.74
C SER A 123 -11.13 -13.74 2.38
N GLY A 124 -11.59 -12.52 2.61
CA GLY A 124 -12.96 -12.24 3.02
C GLY A 124 -13.85 -11.72 1.87
N GLU A 125 -13.29 -11.53 0.67
CA GLU A 125 -14.00 -10.95 -0.48
C GLU A 125 -14.28 -11.97 -1.57
N GLU A 126 -13.38 -12.91 -1.81
CA GLU A 126 -13.46 -13.86 -2.91
C GLU A 126 -13.62 -15.29 -2.42
N SER A 127 -14.34 -16.08 -3.17
CA SER A 127 -14.46 -17.53 -2.96
C SER A 127 -13.18 -18.25 -3.35
N GLN A 128 -12.94 -19.44 -2.78
CA GLN A 128 -11.79 -20.30 -3.13
C GLN A 128 -11.67 -20.54 -4.65
N LYS A 129 -12.81 -20.72 -5.33
CA LYS A 129 -12.85 -20.95 -6.79
C LYS A 129 -12.36 -19.71 -7.56
N GLN A 130 -12.77 -18.51 -7.14
CA GLN A 130 -12.33 -17.26 -7.79
C GLN A 130 -10.83 -17.04 -7.60
N ILE A 131 -10.33 -17.29 -6.39
CA ILE A 131 -8.89 -17.21 -6.11
C ILE A 131 -8.13 -18.25 -6.95
N LYS A 132 -8.63 -19.49 -7.02
CA LYS A 132 -8.02 -20.55 -7.84
C LYS A 132 -7.96 -20.16 -9.32
N MET A 133 -9.06 -19.66 -9.90
CA MET A 133 -9.09 -19.18 -11.29
C MET A 133 -8.08 -18.06 -11.56
N ARG A 134 -7.82 -17.19 -10.58
CA ARG A 134 -6.80 -16.15 -10.68
C ARG A 134 -5.39 -16.75 -10.53
N ALA A 135 -5.20 -17.66 -9.57
CA ALA A 135 -3.94 -18.35 -9.36
C ALA A 135 -3.50 -19.13 -10.62
N ASP A 136 -4.42 -19.80 -11.29
CA ASP A 136 -4.12 -20.60 -12.50
C ASP A 136 -3.62 -19.75 -13.68
N ARG A 137 -3.96 -18.47 -13.72
CA ARG A 137 -3.44 -17.52 -14.72
C ARG A 137 -2.04 -17.01 -14.37
N ILE A 138 -1.67 -17.01 -13.09
CA ILE A 138 -0.41 -16.46 -12.58
C ILE A 138 0.63 -17.59 -12.50
N LEU A 139 0.36 -18.58 -11.68
CA LEU A 139 1.21 -19.73 -11.43
C LEU A 139 0.33 -20.95 -11.09
N PRO A 140 0.23 -21.96 -11.98
CA PRO A 140 -0.76 -23.04 -11.85
C PRO A 140 -0.60 -23.93 -10.62
N THR A 141 0.62 -24.06 -10.09
CA THR A 141 0.95 -24.95 -8.98
C THR A 141 1.76 -24.24 -7.91
N SER A 142 1.34 -24.36 -6.66
CA SER A 142 2.11 -23.95 -5.47
C SER A 142 1.77 -24.94 -4.36
N GLU A 143 2.79 -25.51 -3.74
CA GLU A 143 2.63 -26.46 -2.63
C GLU A 143 2.59 -25.77 -1.27
N ASN A 144 3.07 -24.53 -1.20
CA ASN A 144 3.25 -23.80 0.06
C ASN A 144 2.18 -22.73 0.31
N CYS A 145 1.26 -22.48 -0.64
CA CYS A 145 0.22 -21.48 -0.49
C CYS A 145 -1.12 -22.12 -0.11
N PHE A 146 -1.59 -21.83 1.09
CA PHE A 146 -2.89 -22.28 1.64
C PHE A 146 -3.91 -21.17 1.51
N ILE A 147 -5.10 -21.48 0.99
CA ILE A 147 -6.18 -20.51 0.81
C ILE A 147 -7.28 -20.77 1.85
N LEU A 148 -7.62 -19.75 2.61
CA LEU A 148 -8.71 -19.75 3.57
C LEU A 148 -9.71 -18.64 3.21
N THR A 149 -10.99 -18.99 3.07
CA THR A 149 -12.07 -18.01 2.89
C THR A 149 -12.84 -17.87 4.20
N GLU A 150 -12.45 -16.89 5.00
CA GLU A 150 -13.01 -16.65 6.33
C GLU A 150 -12.89 -15.16 6.69
N THR A 151 -13.84 -14.68 7.48
CA THR A 151 -13.89 -13.29 7.96
C THR A 151 -13.75 -13.16 9.47
N LYS A 152 -14.05 -14.23 10.24
CA LYS A 152 -13.93 -14.21 11.70
C LYS A 152 -12.51 -14.48 12.16
N THR A 153 -11.93 -13.55 12.91
CA THR A 153 -10.56 -13.66 13.41
C THR A 153 -10.35 -14.91 14.27
N GLN A 154 -11.36 -15.32 15.06
CA GLN A 154 -11.30 -16.52 15.90
C GLN A 154 -11.10 -17.80 15.08
N HIS A 155 -11.83 -17.93 13.97
CA HIS A 155 -11.69 -19.08 13.06
C HIS A 155 -10.34 -19.04 12.33
N ILE A 156 -9.91 -17.86 11.89
CA ILE A 156 -8.61 -17.66 11.26
C ILE A 156 -7.49 -18.10 12.22
N PHE A 157 -7.52 -17.69 13.48
CA PHE A 157 -6.49 -18.10 14.46
C PHE A 157 -6.52 -19.61 14.77
N THR A 158 -7.69 -20.23 14.70
CA THR A 158 -7.79 -21.71 14.81
C THR A 158 -7.02 -22.39 13.66
N GLN A 159 -7.21 -21.94 12.43
CA GLN A 159 -6.51 -22.48 11.26
C GLN A 159 -5.01 -22.14 11.28
N ILE A 160 -4.63 -20.98 11.76
CA ILE A 160 -3.22 -20.60 11.95
C ILE A 160 -2.53 -21.57 12.92
N ALA A 161 -3.19 -21.97 14.00
CA ALA A 161 -2.63 -22.92 14.96
C ALA A 161 -2.39 -24.30 14.37
N GLU A 162 -3.22 -24.74 13.41
CA GLU A 162 -3.08 -26.03 12.70
C GLU A 162 -2.02 -25.95 11.61
N ILE A 163 -2.04 -24.89 10.76
CA ILE A 163 -1.17 -24.76 9.60
C ILE A 163 0.23 -24.32 10.01
N GLN A 164 0.36 -23.45 11.01
CA GLN A 164 1.61 -22.80 11.44
C GLN A 164 2.33 -22.14 10.25
N PRO A 165 1.72 -21.09 9.64
CA PRO A 165 2.29 -20.43 8.48
C PRO A 165 3.52 -19.59 8.85
N ASP A 166 4.48 -19.51 7.93
CA ASP A 166 5.62 -18.60 8.02
C ASP A 166 5.24 -17.17 7.65
N ILE A 167 4.20 -17.01 6.81
CA ILE A 167 3.68 -15.71 6.35
C ILE A 167 2.15 -15.76 6.33
N LEU A 168 1.52 -14.67 6.80
CA LEU A 168 0.07 -14.49 6.76
C LEU A 168 -0.29 -13.32 5.85
N VAL A 169 -1.21 -13.54 4.90
CA VAL A 169 -1.78 -12.50 4.03
C VAL A 169 -3.27 -12.38 4.30
N ILE A 170 -3.76 -11.17 4.49
CA ILE A 170 -5.19 -10.86 4.72
C ILE A 170 -5.72 -9.98 3.60
N ASP A 171 -6.72 -10.46 2.85
CA ASP A 171 -7.37 -9.78 1.74
C ASP A 171 -8.90 -9.74 1.91
N SER A 172 -9.45 -8.70 2.52
CA SER A 172 -8.90 -7.46 3.03
C SER A 172 -9.18 -7.28 4.53
N ILE A 173 -8.49 -6.35 5.18
CA ILE A 173 -8.72 -6.02 6.60
C ILE A 173 -10.16 -5.49 6.85
N GLN A 174 -10.78 -4.89 5.84
CA GLN A 174 -12.14 -4.34 5.93
C GLN A 174 -13.21 -5.41 6.07
N THR A 175 -12.95 -6.64 5.63
CA THR A 175 -13.91 -7.74 5.71
C THR A 175 -13.84 -8.51 7.02
N LEU A 176 -12.74 -8.34 7.75
CA LEU A 176 -12.56 -9.03 9.02
C LEU A 176 -13.50 -8.51 10.10
N GLN A 177 -13.89 -9.43 10.97
CA GLN A 177 -14.68 -9.15 12.16
C GLN A 177 -14.22 -10.01 13.34
N THR A 178 -14.26 -9.43 14.53
CA THR A 178 -14.03 -10.12 15.79
C THR A 178 -15.34 -10.15 16.59
N ASP A 179 -15.58 -11.25 17.29
CA ASP A 179 -16.75 -11.39 18.17
C ASP A 179 -16.59 -10.55 19.47
N HIS A 180 -15.45 -9.87 19.66
CA HIS A 180 -15.21 -9.01 20.84
C HIS A 180 -15.92 -7.66 20.79
N ILE A 181 -16.39 -7.25 19.62
CA ILE A 181 -17.06 -5.97 19.39
C ILE A 181 -18.33 -6.19 18.57
N GLU A 182 -19.46 -5.73 19.07
CA GLU A 182 -20.74 -5.73 18.35
C GLU A 182 -20.83 -4.55 17.37
N SER A 183 -19.96 -4.51 16.38
CA SER A 183 -20.06 -3.52 15.31
C SER A 183 -19.96 -4.20 13.95
N ALA A 184 -20.51 -3.56 12.92
CA ALA A 184 -20.50 -4.12 11.58
C ALA A 184 -19.07 -4.31 11.04
N ALA A 185 -18.85 -5.37 10.24
CA ALA A 185 -17.61 -5.53 9.48
C ALA A 185 -17.30 -4.26 8.68
N GLY A 186 -16.02 -3.87 8.61
CA GLY A 186 -15.59 -2.64 7.95
C GLY A 186 -15.75 -1.36 8.79
N SER A 187 -16.38 -1.43 9.97
CA SER A 187 -16.38 -0.29 10.90
C SER A 187 -14.98 -0.03 11.45
N VAL A 188 -14.74 1.21 11.84
CA VAL A 188 -13.43 1.64 12.37
C VAL A 188 -13.01 0.83 13.60
N SER A 189 -13.95 0.49 14.47
CA SER A 189 -13.71 -0.30 15.68
C SER A 189 -13.32 -1.72 15.33
N GLN A 190 -14.04 -2.37 14.40
CA GLN A 190 -13.72 -3.73 13.94
C GLN A 190 -12.34 -3.77 13.31
N ILE A 191 -12.06 -2.88 12.38
CA ILE A 191 -10.77 -2.80 11.69
C ILE A 191 -9.63 -2.61 12.72
N LYS A 192 -9.82 -1.71 13.70
CA LYS A 192 -8.82 -1.44 14.74
C LYS A 192 -8.57 -2.67 15.62
N GLU A 193 -9.63 -3.34 16.08
CA GLU A 193 -9.49 -4.49 16.97
C GLU A 193 -8.92 -5.71 16.23
N CYS A 194 -9.42 -6.04 15.05
CA CYS A 194 -8.85 -7.10 14.22
C CYS A 194 -7.36 -6.85 13.93
N THR A 195 -6.98 -5.59 13.66
CA THR A 195 -5.57 -5.23 13.47
C THR A 195 -4.76 -5.40 14.75
N ALA A 196 -5.30 -5.05 15.92
CA ALA A 196 -4.62 -5.23 17.20
C ALA A 196 -4.39 -6.72 17.54
N GLU A 197 -5.36 -7.59 17.24
CA GLU A 197 -5.21 -9.04 17.35
C GLU A 197 -4.09 -9.58 16.44
N LEU A 198 -4.05 -9.13 15.18
CA LEU A 198 -3.03 -9.52 14.21
C LEU A 198 -1.62 -9.00 14.59
N ILE A 199 -1.52 -7.82 15.18
CA ILE A 199 -0.26 -7.29 15.74
C ILE A 199 0.23 -8.17 16.89
N SER A 200 -0.66 -8.54 17.83
CA SER A 200 -0.31 -9.45 18.93
C SER A 200 0.20 -10.79 18.40
N PHE A 201 -0.52 -11.36 17.44
CA PHE A 201 -0.11 -12.60 16.78
C PHE A 201 1.28 -12.46 16.14
N ALA A 202 1.49 -11.46 15.27
CA ALA A 202 2.75 -11.26 14.57
C ALA A 202 3.94 -11.14 15.56
N LYS A 203 3.79 -10.32 16.60
CA LYS A 203 4.85 -10.08 17.59
C LYS A 203 5.11 -11.29 18.51
N GLU A 204 4.10 -12.11 18.78
CA GLU A 204 4.23 -13.30 19.63
C GLU A 204 4.85 -14.49 18.90
N THR A 205 4.55 -14.63 17.61
CA THR A 205 4.99 -15.78 16.78
C THR A 205 6.17 -15.47 15.87
N ASN A 206 6.59 -14.20 15.77
CA ASN A 206 7.53 -13.70 14.77
C ASN A 206 7.09 -13.95 13.31
N THR A 207 5.79 -14.17 13.07
CA THR A 207 5.23 -14.36 11.73
C THR A 207 4.89 -13.01 11.13
N PRO A 208 5.47 -12.61 9.97
CA PRO A 208 5.08 -11.38 9.29
C PRO A 208 3.66 -11.49 8.74
N VAL A 209 2.93 -10.37 8.83
CA VAL A 209 1.54 -10.28 8.37
C VAL A 209 1.44 -9.17 7.33
N ILE A 210 0.85 -9.48 6.18
CA ILE A 210 0.57 -8.50 5.12
C ILE A 210 -0.94 -8.29 5.05
N LEU A 211 -1.37 -7.05 5.24
CA LEU A 211 -2.77 -6.63 5.16
C LEU A 211 -3.04 -5.89 3.87
N ILE A 212 -4.08 -6.26 3.15
CA ILE A 212 -4.62 -5.43 2.06
C ILE A 212 -5.65 -4.48 2.64
N GLY A 213 -5.52 -3.19 2.27
CA GLY A 213 -6.46 -2.13 2.57
C GLY A 213 -6.93 -1.39 1.31
N HIS A 214 -8.17 -0.93 1.28
CA HIS A 214 -8.67 -0.07 0.22
C HIS A 214 -8.47 1.40 0.58
N ILE A 215 -8.20 2.24 -0.42
CA ILE A 215 -8.09 3.69 -0.28
C ILE A 215 -9.39 4.33 -0.78
N THR A 216 -9.85 5.38 -0.11
CA THR A 216 -10.96 6.21 -0.59
C THR A 216 -10.52 7.06 -1.79
N LYS A 217 -11.49 7.59 -2.55
CA LYS A 217 -11.22 8.46 -3.72
C LYS A 217 -10.39 9.70 -3.41
N ASP A 218 -10.34 10.12 -2.15
CA ASP A 218 -9.54 11.27 -1.69
C ASP A 218 -8.08 10.90 -1.39
N GLY A 219 -7.61 9.71 -1.78
CA GLY A 219 -6.23 9.25 -1.55
C GLY A 219 -5.93 8.85 -0.10
N SER A 220 -6.91 8.92 0.80
CA SER A 220 -6.80 8.40 2.16
C SER A 220 -7.20 6.93 2.19
N LEU A 221 -6.51 6.10 2.99
CA LEU A 221 -6.93 4.72 3.20
C LEU A 221 -8.42 4.69 3.63
N ALA A 222 -9.23 3.89 2.91
CA ALA A 222 -10.61 3.60 3.31
C ALA A 222 -10.58 2.72 4.55
N GLY A 223 -10.56 3.38 5.65
CA GLY A 223 -10.29 2.90 6.97
C GLY A 223 -9.43 3.96 7.64
N PRO A 224 -9.53 4.12 8.96
CA PRO A 224 -9.00 5.28 9.61
C PRO A 224 -7.48 5.37 9.40
N LYS A 225 -6.95 6.59 9.25
CA LYS A 225 -5.51 6.91 9.37
C LYS A 225 -4.85 6.20 10.57
N ILE A 226 -5.68 5.71 11.49
CA ILE A 226 -5.25 4.94 12.64
C ILE A 226 -4.51 3.64 12.25
N LEU A 227 -4.86 2.99 11.13
CA LEU A 227 -4.13 1.80 10.65
C LEU A 227 -2.69 2.13 10.29
N GLU A 228 -2.44 3.28 9.65
CA GLU A 228 -1.10 3.72 9.29
C GLU A 228 -0.21 3.87 10.53
N HIS A 229 -0.79 4.30 11.65
CA HIS A 229 -0.05 4.43 12.92
C HIS A 229 0.18 3.07 13.60
N MET A 230 -0.73 2.12 13.44
CA MET A 230 -0.66 0.81 14.10
C MET A 230 0.35 -0.13 13.45
N VAL A 231 0.49 -0.10 12.12
CA VAL A 231 1.36 -1.01 11.37
C VAL A 231 2.82 -0.53 11.34
N ASP A 232 3.75 -1.43 11.03
CA ASP A 232 5.18 -1.12 10.94
C ASP A 232 5.56 -0.50 9.59
N THR A 233 4.95 -0.98 8.50
CA THR A 233 5.18 -0.53 7.14
C THR A 233 3.86 -0.24 6.43
N VAL A 234 3.79 0.88 5.72
CA VAL A 234 2.64 1.26 4.87
C VAL A 234 3.15 1.40 3.44
N LEU A 235 2.67 0.52 2.59
CA LEU A 235 2.92 0.54 1.15
C LEU A 235 1.67 1.06 0.45
N GLN A 236 1.87 1.90 -0.56
CA GLN A 236 0.80 2.42 -1.41
C GLN A 236 1.04 1.96 -2.84
N PHE A 237 0.02 1.33 -3.42
CA PHE A 237 0.03 0.88 -4.80
C PHE A 237 -0.76 1.88 -5.63
N GLU A 238 -0.06 2.57 -6.53
CA GLU A 238 -0.56 3.69 -7.33
C GLU A 238 -0.55 3.32 -8.82
N GLY A 239 -1.36 4.00 -9.60
CA GLY A 239 -1.35 3.90 -11.05
C GLY A 239 -2.61 4.51 -11.66
N ASP A 240 -2.48 5.04 -12.83
CA ASP A 240 -3.61 5.48 -13.63
C ASP A 240 -4.20 4.27 -14.37
N ARG A 241 -5.53 4.19 -14.46
CA ARG A 241 -6.24 3.12 -15.19
C ARG A 241 -5.92 3.09 -16.68
N ASN A 242 -5.47 4.22 -17.21
CA ASN A 242 -5.10 4.37 -18.63
C ASN A 242 -3.65 3.93 -18.92
N TYR A 243 -2.84 3.70 -17.87
CA TYR A 243 -1.46 3.27 -18.03
C TYR A 243 -1.27 1.82 -17.61
N VAL A 244 -0.38 1.13 -18.31
CA VAL A 244 -0.05 -0.28 -18.05
C VAL A 244 0.77 -0.43 -16.77
N TYR A 245 1.44 0.64 -16.33
CA TYR A 245 2.36 0.62 -15.20
C TYR A 245 1.71 0.93 -13.88
N ARG A 246 2.24 0.32 -12.83
CA ARG A 246 1.85 0.51 -11.43
C ARG A 246 3.11 0.80 -10.61
N ILE A 247 2.99 1.73 -9.66
CA ILE A 247 4.08 2.15 -8.80
C ILE A 247 3.73 1.73 -7.37
N LEU A 248 4.67 1.08 -6.70
CA LEU A 248 4.60 0.75 -5.29
C LEU A 248 5.51 1.69 -4.52
N ARG A 249 4.97 2.44 -3.56
CA ARG A 249 5.71 3.37 -2.71
C ARG A 249 5.58 3.01 -1.24
N ALA A 250 6.62 3.27 -0.46
CA ALA A 250 6.56 3.19 1.00
C ALA A 250 6.21 4.58 1.57
N ASN A 251 5.01 4.72 2.15
CA ASN A 251 4.63 5.94 2.87
C ASN A 251 5.16 5.93 4.31
N LYS A 252 5.40 4.74 4.86
CA LYS A 252 5.99 4.51 6.17
C LYS A 252 6.76 3.20 6.14
N ASN A 253 7.99 3.20 6.67
CA ASN A 253 8.76 1.98 6.85
C ASN A 253 9.66 2.13 8.09
N ARG A 254 9.39 1.32 9.14
CA ARG A 254 10.21 1.33 10.36
C ARG A 254 11.54 0.59 10.19
N PHE A 255 11.67 -0.20 9.13
CA PHE A 255 12.79 -1.11 8.91
C PHE A 255 13.64 -0.73 7.69
N GLY A 256 13.31 0.37 7.00
CA GLY A 256 14.01 0.79 5.81
C GLY A 256 13.66 2.20 5.37
N ALA A 257 14.26 2.62 4.26
CA ALA A 257 13.97 3.92 3.65
C ALA A 257 12.55 3.96 3.06
N THR A 258 11.93 5.13 3.06
CA THR A 258 10.64 5.38 2.39
C THR A 258 10.82 5.98 0.99
N ALA A 259 12.06 6.27 0.59
CA ALA A 259 12.37 6.86 -0.70
C ALA A 259 12.49 5.85 -1.85
N GLU A 260 12.36 4.55 -1.56
CA GLU A 260 12.41 3.50 -2.59
C GLU A 260 11.04 3.29 -3.22
N LEU A 261 11.05 2.96 -4.51
CA LEU A 261 9.84 2.61 -5.24
C LEU A 261 10.01 1.34 -6.07
N GLY A 262 8.92 0.60 -6.20
CA GLY A 262 8.82 -0.58 -7.05
C GLY A 262 7.93 -0.27 -8.26
N ILE A 263 8.31 -0.78 -9.41
CA ILE A 263 7.57 -0.56 -10.66
C ILE A 263 7.14 -1.89 -11.23
N TYR A 264 5.86 -1.96 -11.58
CA TYR A 264 5.22 -3.14 -12.14
C TYR A 264 4.50 -2.80 -13.43
N GLU A 265 4.44 -3.76 -14.34
CA GLU A 265 3.63 -3.71 -15.54
C GLU A 265 2.48 -4.69 -15.42
N MET A 266 1.26 -4.24 -15.72
CA MET A 266 0.05 -5.07 -15.68
C MET A 266 -0.08 -5.87 -16.95
N HIS A 267 -0.12 -7.20 -16.81
CA HIS A 267 -0.35 -8.14 -17.91
C HIS A 267 -1.55 -9.04 -17.64
N GLY A 268 -2.04 -9.75 -18.65
CA GLY A 268 -3.11 -10.73 -18.49
C GLY A 268 -2.78 -11.87 -17.53
N ALA A 269 -1.48 -12.23 -17.41
CA ALA A 269 -0.97 -13.24 -16.50
C ALA A 269 -0.59 -12.73 -15.10
N GLY A 270 -0.79 -11.44 -14.81
CA GLY A 270 -0.43 -10.85 -13.51
C GLY A 270 0.44 -9.60 -13.65
N LEU A 271 1.23 -9.32 -12.63
CA LEU A 271 2.13 -8.17 -12.56
C LEU A 271 3.57 -8.61 -12.84
N ARG A 272 4.20 -7.98 -13.81
CA ARG A 272 5.60 -8.15 -14.14
C ARG A 272 6.44 -7.07 -13.48
N GLU A 273 7.53 -7.46 -12.85
CA GLU A 273 8.53 -6.53 -12.30
C GLU A 273 9.23 -5.78 -13.41
N VAL A 274 9.43 -4.49 -13.22
CA VAL A 274 10.15 -3.63 -14.16
C VAL A 274 11.52 -3.30 -13.58
N ASN A 275 12.50 -4.12 -13.91
CA ASN A 275 13.86 -3.97 -13.40
C ASN A 275 14.56 -2.74 -13.97
N ASN A 276 14.27 -2.37 -15.21
CA ASN A 276 14.81 -1.18 -15.87
C ASN A 276 13.68 -0.25 -16.35
N PRO A 277 13.20 0.67 -15.51
CA PRO A 277 12.15 1.61 -15.90
C PRO A 277 12.50 2.49 -17.09
N SER A 278 13.79 2.76 -17.28
CA SER A 278 14.24 3.62 -18.38
C SER A 278 13.92 3.06 -19.75
N GLU A 279 13.89 1.73 -19.90
CA GLU A 279 13.53 1.10 -21.17
C GLU A 279 12.06 1.33 -21.58
N ILE A 280 11.23 1.63 -20.59
CA ILE A 280 9.78 1.84 -20.76
C ILE A 280 9.47 3.31 -20.98
N LEU A 281 10.26 4.18 -20.34
CA LEU A 281 10.07 5.62 -20.33
C LEU A 281 10.73 6.32 -21.53
N ILE A 282 11.50 5.56 -22.31
CA ILE A 282 12.15 6.03 -23.54
C ILE A 282 11.50 5.34 -24.71
N SER A 283 10.88 6.10 -25.61
CA SER A 283 10.37 5.57 -26.87
C SER A 283 11.53 5.00 -27.69
N LYS A 284 11.30 3.86 -28.37
CA LYS A 284 12.22 3.43 -29.43
C LYS A 284 12.03 4.40 -30.59
N GLN A 285 12.88 5.44 -30.62
CA GLN A 285 12.75 6.50 -31.61
C GLN A 285 13.27 6.09 -32.97
N ASP A 286 12.52 6.46 -33.99
CA ASP A 286 13.09 6.67 -35.31
C ASP A 286 14.00 7.90 -35.27
N GLU A 287 15.24 7.74 -35.69
CA GLU A 287 16.26 8.79 -35.74
C GLU A 287 15.72 10.01 -36.53
N GLY A 288 15.67 11.17 -35.88
CA GLY A 288 15.41 12.44 -36.56
C GLY A 288 14.15 13.21 -36.16
N LEU A 289 13.35 12.77 -35.20
CA LEU A 289 12.22 13.57 -34.71
C LEU A 289 12.70 14.70 -33.78
N SER A 290 12.36 15.95 -34.15
CA SER A 290 12.58 17.11 -33.29
C SER A 290 11.54 17.19 -32.17
N GLY A 291 11.89 17.84 -31.06
CA GLY A 291 10.96 18.08 -29.93
C GLY A 291 10.98 17.01 -28.87
N THR A 292 11.91 16.07 -28.90
CA THR A 292 12.12 15.06 -27.88
C THR A 292 13.52 15.16 -27.28
N ALA A 293 13.61 14.97 -25.97
CA ALA A 293 14.87 14.90 -25.25
C ALA A 293 14.79 13.86 -24.14
N ILE A 294 15.89 13.16 -23.89
CA ILE A 294 16.00 12.24 -22.77
C ILE A 294 16.68 13.00 -21.62
N ALA A 295 16.05 12.98 -20.46
CA ALA A 295 16.57 13.56 -19.24
C ALA A 295 16.70 12.52 -18.15
N ALA A 296 17.67 12.72 -17.24
CA ALA A 296 17.77 11.94 -16.02
C ALA A 296 16.97 12.61 -14.90
N SER A 297 16.17 11.84 -14.20
CA SER A 297 15.44 12.27 -13.02
C SER A 297 15.72 11.30 -11.86
N LEU A 298 15.48 11.77 -10.64
CA LEU A 298 15.46 10.93 -9.44
C LEU A 298 14.03 10.91 -8.91
N ASP A 299 13.45 9.71 -8.78
CA ASP A 299 12.23 9.53 -8.01
C ASP A 299 12.57 8.67 -6.77
N GLY A 300 12.55 9.32 -5.61
CA GLY A 300 13.14 8.76 -4.40
C GLY A 300 14.66 8.58 -4.55
N MET A 301 15.14 7.34 -4.39
CA MET A 301 16.55 6.96 -4.60
C MET A 301 16.79 6.32 -5.97
N ARG A 302 15.77 6.17 -6.81
CA ARG A 302 15.88 5.50 -8.10
C ARG A 302 16.16 6.48 -9.23
N PRO A 303 17.30 6.37 -9.93
CA PRO A 303 17.52 7.13 -11.14
C PRO A 303 16.66 6.60 -12.29
N LEU A 304 15.96 7.50 -12.95
CA LEU A 304 15.10 7.22 -14.09
C LEU A 304 15.54 8.05 -15.29
N MET A 305 15.66 7.43 -16.43
CA MET A 305 15.76 8.14 -17.71
C MET A 305 14.33 8.30 -18.24
N VAL A 306 13.96 9.55 -18.49
CA VAL A 306 12.61 9.90 -18.96
C VAL A 306 12.68 10.66 -20.26
N GLU A 307 11.77 10.38 -21.16
CA GLU A 307 11.63 11.14 -22.39
C GLU A 307 10.70 12.32 -22.15
N ILE A 308 11.19 13.51 -22.50
CA ILE A 308 10.45 14.75 -22.48
C ILE A 308 10.14 15.14 -23.92
N GLN A 309 8.86 15.32 -24.19
CA GLN A 309 8.35 15.74 -25.49
C GLN A 309 7.87 17.18 -25.40
N ALA A 310 8.32 18.04 -26.30
CA ALA A 310 7.91 19.43 -26.36
C ALA A 310 7.47 19.80 -27.77
N LEU A 311 6.32 20.48 -27.87
CA LEU A 311 5.83 21.06 -29.11
C LEU A 311 5.69 22.57 -28.92
N VAL A 312 6.28 23.33 -29.84
CA VAL A 312 6.18 24.78 -29.89
C VAL A 312 5.56 25.19 -31.21
N SER A 313 4.45 25.93 -31.17
CA SER A 313 3.79 26.44 -32.36
C SER A 313 3.47 27.93 -32.22
N THR A 314 3.08 28.58 -33.33
CA THR A 314 2.61 29.97 -33.28
C THR A 314 1.21 30.01 -32.68
N ALA A 315 0.98 30.88 -31.70
CA ALA A 315 -0.34 31.03 -31.09
C ALA A 315 -1.35 31.58 -32.11
N VAL A 316 -2.39 30.80 -32.38
CA VAL A 316 -3.43 31.14 -33.39
C VAL A 316 -4.54 32.00 -32.77
N TYR A 317 -4.78 31.83 -31.46
CA TYR A 317 -5.93 32.46 -30.79
C TYR A 317 -5.59 33.71 -29.96
N GLY A 318 -4.51 34.39 -30.26
CA GLY A 318 -4.14 35.66 -29.63
C GLY A 318 -3.54 35.55 -28.21
N THR A 319 -3.93 34.56 -27.43
CA THR A 319 -3.35 34.28 -26.11
C THR A 319 -2.58 32.96 -26.17
N PRO A 320 -1.25 32.95 -25.91
CA PRO A 320 -0.43 31.74 -25.94
C PRO A 320 -0.90 30.71 -24.94
N GLN A 321 -1.14 29.47 -25.41
CA GLN A 321 -1.47 28.34 -24.57
C GLN A 321 -0.21 27.66 -24.06
N ARG A 322 -0.20 27.30 -22.79
CA ARG A 322 0.87 26.56 -22.15
C ARG A 322 0.31 25.41 -21.33
N SER A 323 0.54 24.20 -21.79
CA SER A 323 0.01 22.98 -21.19
C SER A 323 1.12 22.01 -20.88
N THR A 324 0.98 21.31 -19.74
CA THR A 324 1.93 20.29 -19.32
C THR A 324 1.22 19.02 -18.90
N THR A 325 1.81 17.87 -19.22
CA THR A 325 1.46 16.57 -18.66
C THR A 325 2.70 16.02 -17.94
N GLY A 326 2.56 15.66 -16.66
CA GLY A 326 3.67 15.14 -15.87
C GLY A 326 4.69 16.17 -15.40
N TYR A 327 4.46 17.48 -15.63
CA TYR A 327 5.35 18.56 -15.21
C TYR A 327 4.57 19.76 -14.68
N ASN A 328 5.15 20.51 -13.75
CA ASN A 328 4.48 21.67 -13.12
C ASN A 328 4.39 22.84 -14.10
N ALA A 329 3.16 23.29 -14.43
CA ALA A 329 2.94 24.38 -15.37
C ALA A 329 3.55 25.72 -14.94
N LYS A 330 3.64 26.01 -13.63
CA LYS A 330 4.30 27.22 -13.13
C LYS A 330 5.81 27.19 -13.37
N ARG A 331 6.42 26.02 -13.19
CA ARG A 331 7.85 25.82 -13.51
C ARG A 331 8.13 25.94 -15.00
N LEU A 332 7.26 25.36 -15.86
CA LEU A 332 7.38 25.55 -17.31
C LEU A 332 7.37 27.04 -17.68
N ASN A 333 6.40 27.81 -17.14
CA ASN A 333 6.32 29.25 -17.41
C ASN A 333 7.59 30.01 -17.00
N MET A 334 8.17 29.65 -15.86
CA MET A 334 9.42 30.22 -15.40
C MET A 334 10.59 29.88 -16.31
N LEU A 335 10.71 28.62 -16.74
CA LEU A 335 11.75 28.18 -17.69
C LEU A 335 11.62 28.89 -19.04
N LEU A 336 10.41 29.03 -19.57
CA LEU A 336 10.17 29.77 -20.82
C LEU A 336 10.61 31.24 -20.71
N ALA A 337 10.31 31.90 -19.58
CA ALA A 337 10.74 33.27 -19.33
C ALA A 337 12.28 33.38 -19.25
N VAL A 338 12.97 32.41 -18.65
CA VAL A 338 14.43 32.35 -18.60
C VAL A 338 15.01 32.14 -20.01
N LEU A 339 14.47 31.21 -20.78
CA LEU A 339 14.90 30.95 -22.18
C LEU A 339 14.73 32.21 -23.05
N GLU A 340 13.61 32.92 -22.91
CA GLU A 340 13.36 34.14 -23.63
C GLU A 340 14.38 35.24 -23.28
N LYS A 341 14.63 35.44 -21.98
CA LYS A 341 15.53 36.53 -21.51
C LYS A 341 17.02 36.22 -21.64
N ARG A 342 17.44 34.95 -21.51
CA ARG A 342 18.86 34.57 -21.46
C ARG A 342 19.37 33.93 -22.75
N ALA A 343 18.51 33.20 -23.44
CA ALA A 343 18.89 32.44 -24.64
C ALA A 343 18.36 33.07 -25.95
N GLY A 344 17.59 34.16 -25.88
CA GLY A 344 17.13 34.91 -27.06
C GLY A 344 15.97 34.22 -27.82
N PHE A 345 15.32 33.21 -27.24
CA PHE A 345 14.15 32.59 -27.86
C PHE A 345 12.96 33.54 -27.80
N HIS A 346 12.18 33.62 -28.89
CA HIS A 346 10.92 34.39 -28.93
C HIS A 346 9.73 33.49 -28.62
N LEU A 347 9.49 33.25 -27.32
CA LEU A 347 8.46 32.32 -26.85
C LEU A 347 7.18 33.03 -26.36
N GLY A 348 7.20 34.36 -26.24
CA GLY A 348 6.08 35.14 -25.74
C GLY A 348 4.78 35.00 -26.53
N ALA A 349 4.86 34.78 -27.86
CA ALA A 349 3.72 34.60 -28.76
C ALA A 349 3.60 33.14 -29.27
N LYS A 350 4.12 32.17 -28.54
CA LYS A 350 4.10 30.76 -28.92
C LYS A 350 3.27 29.94 -27.97
N ASP A 351 2.49 29.00 -28.51
CA ASP A 351 1.90 27.89 -27.80
C ASP A 351 3.00 26.90 -27.46
N VAL A 352 2.98 26.39 -26.22
CA VAL A 352 3.97 25.41 -25.76
C VAL A 352 3.24 24.28 -25.05
N PHE A 353 3.45 23.07 -25.55
CA PHE A 353 2.94 21.83 -24.96
C PHE A 353 4.13 20.97 -24.54
N LEU A 354 4.11 20.50 -23.30
CA LEU A 354 5.17 19.66 -22.74
C LEU A 354 4.55 18.40 -22.15
N ASN A 355 5.08 17.25 -22.54
CA ASN A 355 4.64 15.95 -22.06
C ASN A 355 5.83 15.15 -21.53
N ILE A 356 5.66 14.53 -20.37
CA ILE A 356 6.59 13.54 -19.83
C ILE A 356 6.02 12.16 -20.10
N THR A 357 6.78 11.33 -20.79
CA THR A 357 6.35 10.00 -21.21
C THR A 357 6.18 9.07 -20.02
N GLY A 358 5.24 8.13 -20.11
CA GLY A 358 5.02 7.08 -19.10
C GLY A 358 4.14 7.47 -17.92
N GLY A 359 3.53 8.68 -17.92
CA GLY A 359 2.62 9.11 -16.85
C GLY A 359 3.30 9.40 -15.50
N ILE A 360 4.61 9.58 -15.51
CA ILE A 360 5.39 9.99 -14.33
C ILE A 360 5.29 11.50 -14.18
N SER A 361 5.13 11.96 -12.93
CA SER A 361 5.22 13.38 -12.59
C SER A 361 6.61 13.69 -12.08
N ILE A 362 7.25 14.71 -12.66
CA ILE A 362 8.55 15.24 -12.23
C ILE A 362 8.32 16.58 -11.54
N GLU A 363 8.77 16.70 -10.28
CA GLU A 363 8.71 17.95 -9.50
C GLU A 363 9.98 18.77 -9.60
#